data_63b90bc64732d8f14107e61705174f5e
#
_entry.id   63b90bc64732d8f14107e61705174f5e
#
_cell.length_a   1.000
_cell.length_b   1.000
_cell.length_c   1.000
_cell.angle_alpha   90.00
_cell.angle_beta   90.00
_cell.angle_gamma   90.00
#
_symmetry.space_group_name_H-M   'P 1'
#
loop_
_entity.id
_entity.type
_entity.pdbx_description
1 polymer ?
#
loop_
_entity_poly.entity_id
_entity_poly.type
_entity_poly.pdbx_seq_one_letter_code
_entity_poly.pdbx_strand_id
1 'polypeptide(L)'
;MVSRERRMVFVTVGTTCFDALVKAVDSEEVKEALLNKGYTDLLIQMGRGTYMPSKVSGNSSLQVDYFTFSPSIADYIRDASLVISHAGSGSIFETLRLGKPLIVVVNEDLMDNHQSELAKELADRKHLFCARPQTLQKTVETMDLNNLLPYVPGDAKQVVTLVNKFLGFPVD
;
A
#
# COMPACT_ATOMS: atom_id res chain seq x y z
N MET A 1 31.13 -12.18 4.62
CA MET A 1 30.23 -11.07 4.25
C MET A 1 28.79 -11.57 4.21
N VAL A 2 27.96 -10.97 5.05
CA VAL A 2 26.56 -11.38 5.09
C VAL A 2 25.84 -10.70 3.94
N SER A 3 25.27 -11.46 3.00
CA SER A 3 24.45 -10.90 1.96
C SER A 3 23.15 -10.41 2.59
N ARG A 4 22.82 -9.16 2.35
CA ARG A 4 21.58 -8.57 2.87
C ARG A 4 20.40 -9.20 2.13
N GLU A 5 19.47 -9.76 2.88
CA GLU A 5 18.25 -10.28 2.28
C GLU A 5 17.46 -9.14 1.65
N ARG A 6 17.02 -9.34 0.41
CA ARG A 6 16.22 -8.35 -0.29
C ARG A 6 14.83 -8.27 0.32
N ARG A 7 14.44 -7.08 0.75
CA ARG A 7 13.11 -6.81 1.30
C ARG A 7 12.50 -5.64 0.55
N MET A 8 11.57 -5.95 -0.35
CA MET A 8 11.00 -4.95 -1.25
C MET A 8 9.70 -4.39 -0.71
N VAL A 9 9.56 -3.07 -0.82
CA VAL A 9 8.29 -2.36 -0.64
C VAL A 9 7.71 -2.10 -2.02
N PHE A 10 6.49 -2.58 -2.27
CA PHE A 10 5.79 -2.32 -3.52
C PHE A 10 4.72 -1.28 -3.28
N VAL A 11 4.75 -0.19 -4.07
CA VAL A 11 3.78 0.90 -4.01
C VAL A 11 2.94 0.87 -5.27
N THR A 12 1.61 0.89 -5.15
CA THR A 12 0.73 0.86 -6.31
C THR A 12 -0.40 1.90 -6.19
N VAL A 13 -0.66 2.59 -7.29
CA VAL A 13 -1.82 3.48 -7.43
C VAL A 13 -2.88 2.89 -8.38
N GLY A 14 -2.68 1.65 -8.83
CA GLY A 14 -3.60 0.99 -9.76
C GLY A 14 -3.61 1.69 -11.11
N THR A 15 -4.79 1.91 -11.65
CA THR A 15 -4.96 2.62 -12.93
C THR A 15 -5.25 4.11 -12.75
N THR A 16 -5.20 4.60 -11.51
CA THR A 16 -5.54 5.99 -11.19
C THR A 16 -4.30 6.89 -11.17
N CYS A 17 -4.53 8.16 -10.89
CA CYS A 17 -3.47 9.13 -10.61
C CYS A 17 -3.49 9.46 -9.11
N PHE A 18 -2.38 9.25 -8.42
CA PHE A 18 -2.27 9.60 -7.02
C PHE A 18 -0.86 10.15 -6.74
N ASP A 19 -0.56 11.29 -7.34
CA ASP A 19 0.77 11.89 -7.23
C ASP A 19 1.15 12.23 -5.79
N ALA A 20 0.18 12.56 -4.94
CA ALA A 20 0.46 12.84 -3.52
C ALA A 20 1.05 11.62 -2.81
N LEU A 21 0.57 10.41 -3.13
CA LEU A 21 1.15 9.18 -2.60
C LEU A 21 2.56 8.95 -3.14
N VAL A 22 2.75 9.12 -4.45
CA VAL A 22 4.07 8.92 -5.06
C VAL A 22 5.07 9.90 -4.49
N LYS A 23 4.70 11.17 -4.31
CA LYS A 23 5.54 12.18 -3.69
C LYS A 23 5.88 11.82 -2.24
N ALA A 24 4.91 11.29 -1.50
CA ALA A 24 5.14 10.92 -0.10
C ALA A 24 6.17 9.80 0.02
N VAL A 25 6.05 8.74 -0.79
CA VAL A 25 7.02 7.64 -0.73
C VAL A 25 8.38 8.04 -1.29
N ASP A 26 8.43 9.05 -2.16
CA ASP A 26 9.68 9.58 -2.71
C ASP A 26 10.38 10.54 -1.75
N SER A 27 9.74 10.93 -0.66
CA SER A 27 10.36 11.82 0.32
C SER A 27 11.50 11.12 1.06
N GLU A 28 12.50 11.89 1.43
CA GLU A 28 13.64 11.35 2.20
C GLU A 28 13.18 10.78 3.55
N GLU A 29 12.20 11.42 4.17
CA GLU A 29 11.67 11.00 5.48
C GLU A 29 11.03 9.61 5.41
N VAL A 30 10.22 9.34 4.38
CA VAL A 30 9.60 8.02 4.22
C VAL A 30 10.64 6.98 3.83
N LYS A 31 11.55 7.32 2.90
CA LYS A 31 12.62 6.41 2.51
C LYS A 31 13.49 6.02 3.69
N GLU A 32 13.84 6.98 4.54
CA GLU A 32 14.64 6.72 5.74
C GLU A 32 13.88 5.85 6.73
N ALA A 33 12.57 6.10 6.91
CA ALA A 33 11.75 5.28 7.78
C ALA A 33 11.69 3.82 7.28
N LEU A 34 11.58 3.62 5.98
CA LEU A 34 11.60 2.27 5.39
C LEU A 34 12.94 1.57 5.61
N LEU A 35 14.04 2.29 5.38
CA LEU A 35 15.39 1.74 5.64
C LEU A 35 15.56 1.34 7.11
N ASN A 36 15.07 2.16 8.03
CA ASN A 36 15.16 1.88 9.46
C ASN A 36 14.37 0.64 9.86
N LYS A 37 13.35 0.29 9.09
CA LYS A 37 12.57 -0.94 9.29
C LYS A 37 13.17 -2.16 8.59
N GLY A 38 14.29 -1.98 7.88
CA GLY A 38 15.01 -3.08 7.25
C GLY A 38 14.66 -3.33 5.79
N TYR A 39 13.85 -2.47 5.16
CA TYR A 39 13.55 -2.62 3.74
C TYR A 39 14.72 -2.15 2.89
N THR A 40 14.93 -2.80 1.75
CA THR A 40 16.10 -2.54 0.90
C THR A 40 15.74 -1.98 -0.47
N ASP A 41 14.53 -2.26 -0.95
CA ASP A 41 14.10 -1.89 -2.30
C ASP A 41 12.73 -1.23 -2.24
N LEU A 42 12.53 -0.23 -3.10
CA LEU A 42 11.25 0.47 -3.26
C LEU A 42 10.88 0.43 -4.75
N LEU A 43 9.78 -0.23 -5.07
CA LEU A 43 9.28 -0.29 -6.44
C LEU A 43 7.92 0.39 -6.48
N ILE A 44 7.77 1.40 -7.36
CA ILE A 44 6.58 2.25 -7.43
C ILE A 44 5.88 2.04 -8.77
N GLN A 45 4.61 1.67 -8.72
CA GLN A 45 3.74 1.63 -9.88
C GLN A 45 2.93 2.92 -9.89
N MET A 46 3.21 3.79 -10.87
CA MET A 46 2.76 5.18 -10.89
C MET A 46 1.37 5.38 -11.49
N GLY A 47 0.86 4.41 -12.25
CA GLY A 47 -0.40 4.56 -12.96
C GLY A 47 -0.37 5.73 -13.93
N ARG A 48 -1.40 6.56 -13.86
CA ARG A 48 -1.53 7.75 -14.72
C ARG A 48 -0.90 9.00 -14.14
N GLY A 49 -0.16 8.86 -13.05
CA GLY A 49 0.49 9.99 -12.41
C GLY A 49 1.58 10.62 -13.28
N THR A 50 1.86 11.88 -13.01
CA THR A 50 2.87 12.65 -13.74
C THR A 50 4.13 12.92 -12.93
N TYR A 51 4.06 12.72 -11.62
CA TYR A 51 5.23 12.92 -10.76
C TYR A 51 6.23 11.80 -10.98
N MET A 52 7.49 12.16 -11.29
CA MET A 52 8.56 11.20 -11.54
C MET A 52 9.37 11.00 -10.27
N PRO A 53 9.37 9.79 -9.68
CA PRO A 53 10.17 9.53 -8.50
C PRO A 53 11.66 9.63 -8.79
N SER A 54 12.43 9.98 -7.75
CA SER A 54 13.88 10.04 -7.84
C SER A 54 14.47 8.66 -7.59
N LYS A 55 15.29 8.17 -8.54
CA LYS A 55 16.04 6.93 -8.36
C LYS A 55 17.30 7.15 -7.53
N VAL A 56 17.70 8.40 -7.38
CA VAL A 56 18.86 8.78 -6.55
C VAL A 56 18.33 9.18 -5.18
N SER A 57 18.71 8.45 -4.16
CA SER A 57 18.21 8.67 -2.81
C SER A 57 19.32 9.16 -1.87
N GLY A 58 19.97 10.24 -2.23
CA GLY A 58 20.97 10.92 -1.37
C GLY A 58 21.92 9.95 -0.67
N ASN A 59 21.91 9.97 0.65
CA ASN A 59 22.76 9.08 1.47
C ASN A 59 22.13 7.72 1.74
N SER A 60 20.91 7.48 1.24
CA SER A 60 20.23 6.23 1.52
C SER A 60 20.69 5.12 0.58
N SER A 61 20.70 3.89 1.10
CA SER A 61 21.03 2.71 0.31
C SER A 61 19.78 2.03 -0.26
N LEU A 62 18.62 2.67 -0.17
CA LEU A 62 17.38 2.15 -0.69
C LEU A 62 17.39 2.19 -2.23
N GLN A 63 17.19 1.03 -2.86
CA GLN A 63 17.10 0.95 -4.31
C GLN A 63 15.70 1.33 -4.76
N VAL A 64 15.58 2.37 -5.58
CA VAL A 64 14.28 2.89 -6.03
C VAL A 64 14.13 2.65 -7.53
N ASP A 65 12.99 2.10 -7.92
CA ASP A 65 12.60 1.97 -9.32
C ASP A 65 11.11 2.25 -9.47
N TYR A 66 10.66 2.50 -10.70
CA TYR A 66 9.24 2.79 -10.94
C TYR A 66 8.85 2.40 -12.36
N PHE A 67 7.54 2.19 -12.55
CA PHE A 67 6.94 1.95 -13.87
C PHE A 67 5.49 2.47 -13.86
N THR A 68 4.87 2.56 -15.03
CA THR A 68 3.49 3.09 -15.14
C THR A 68 2.46 2.00 -14.95
N PHE A 69 2.42 1.00 -15.82
CA PHE A 69 1.43 -0.07 -15.78
C PHE A 69 2.09 -1.42 -15.98
N SER A 70 1.42 -2.45 -15.46
CA SER A 70 1.76 -3.83 -15.73
C SER A 70 0.48 -4.63 -15.97
N PRO A 71 0.48 -5.62 -16.85
CA PRO A 71 -0.70 -6.48 -17.04
C PRO A 71 -1.06 -7.28 -15.80
N SER A 72 -0.10 -7.48 -14.88
CA SER A 72 -0.38 -8.16 -13.63
C SER A 72 0.49 -7.57 -12.52
N ILE A 73 -0.14 -7.01 -11.49
CA ILE A 73 0.57 -6.57 -10.29
C ILE A 73 0.69 -7.67 -9.25
N ALA A 74 0.00 -8.79 -9.45
CA ALA A 74 0.01 -9.89 -8.48
C ALA A 74 1.42 -10.42 -8.22
N ASP A 75 2.26 -10.51 -9.25
CA ASP A 75 3.63 -10.98 -9.10
C ASP A 75 4.46 -10.03 -8.24
N TYR A 76 4.28 -8.72 -8.43
CA TYR A 76 4.98 -7.73 -7.61
C TYR A 76 4.52 -7.78 -6.15
N ILE A 77 3.21 -7.95 -5.92
CA ILE A 77 2.68 -8.09 -4.57
C ILE A 77 3.24 -9.34 -3.91
N ARG A 78 3.30 -10.45 -4.65
CA ARG A 78 3.82 -11.73 -4.13
C ARG A 78 5.27 -11.61 -3.71
N ASP A 79 6.07 -10.86 -4.46
CA ASP A 79 7.50 -10.67 -4.18
C ASP A 79 7.76 -9.63 -3.10
N ALA A 80 6.76 -8.82 -2.76
CA ALA A 80 6.92 -7.73 -1.80
C ALA A 80 6.94 -8.23 -0.35
N SER A 81 7.67 -7.51 0.49
CA SER A 81 7.64 -7.70 1.94
C SER A 81 6.63 -6.77 2.61
N LEU A 82 6.29 -5.67 1.95
CA LEU A 82 5.29 -4.69 2.37
C LEU A 82 4.66 -4.10 1.13
N VAL A 83 3.36 -3.89 1.15
CA VAL A 83 2.65 -3.20 0.06
C VAL A 83 2.06 -1.89 0.60
N ILE A 84 2.27 -0.82 -0.14
CA ILE A 84 1.64 0.48 0.11
C ILE A 84 0.74 0.75 -1.10
N SER A 85 -0.56 0.85 -0.88
CA SER A 85 -1.53 0.92 -1.98
C SER A 85 -2.49 2.09 -1.78
N HIS A 86 -2.95 2.64 -2.90
CA HIS A 86 -4.14 3.50 -2.87
C HIS A 86 -5.35 2.69 -2.34
N ALA A 87 -6.45 3.39 -2.05
CA ALA A 87 -7.62 2.75 -1.44
C ALA A 87 -8.54 2.07 -2.47
N GLY A 88 -7.96 1.46 -3.50
CA GLY A 88 -8.73 0.68 -4.48
C GLY A 88 -9.03 -0.72 -3.97
N SER A 89 -10.29 -1.14 -4.01
CA SER A 89 -10.72 -2.43 -3.44
C SER A 89 -10.00 -3.62 -4.10
N GLY A 90 -9.76 -3.57 -5.40
CA GLY A 90 -9.05 -4.65 -6.10
C GLY A 90 -7.66 -4.89 -5.55
N SER A 91 -6.88 -3.82 -5.41
CA SER A 91 -5.52 -3.92 -4.86
C SER A 91 -5.52 -4.35 -3.40
N ILE A 92 -6.47 -3.83 -2.62
CA ILE A 92 -6.59 -4.19 -1.20
C ILE A 92 -6.82 -5.69 -1.04
N PHE A 93 -7.84 -6.25 -1.70
CA PHE A 93 -8.17 -7.66 -1.52
C PHE A 93 -7.16 -8.59 -2.15
N GLU A 94 -6.55 -8.19 -3.27
CA GLU A 94 -5.44 -8.95 -3.87
C GLU A 94 -4.29 -9.11 -2.86
N THR A 95 -3.90 -8.01 -2.21
CA THR A 95 -2.82 -8.01 -1.24
C THR A 95 -3.16 -8.85 -0.01
N LEU A 96 -4.39 -8.69 0.50
CA LEU A 96 -4.82 -9.44 1.67
C LEU A 96 -4.90 -10.94 1.39
N ARG A 97 -5.35 -11.32 0.20
CA ARG A 97 -5.39 -12.75 -0.18
C ARG A 97 -4.00 -13.36 -0.25
N LEU A 98 -3.01 -12.58 -0.63
CA LEU A 98 -1.62 -13.07 -0.71
C LEU A 98 -0.91 -12.99 0.66
N GLY A 99 -1.61 -12.55 1.70
CA GLY A 99 -1.09 -12.54 3.06
C GLY A 99 0.03 -11.53 3.30
N LYS A 100 0.05 -10.44 2.54
CA LYS A 100 1.12 -9.43 2.65
C LYS A 100 0.71 -8.30 3.60
N PRO A 101 1.65 -7.77 4.39
CA PRO A 101 1.40 -6.54 5.14
C PRO A 101 1.03 -5.40 4.20
N LEU A 102 0.03 -4.63 4.58
CA LEU A 102 -0.53 -3.59 3.70
C LEU A 102 -0.74 -2.29 4.46
N ILE A 103 -0.27 -1.19 3.87
CA ILE A 103 -0.65 0.17 4.26
C ILE A 103 -1.50 0.72 3.12
N VAL A 104 -2.75 1.07 3.42
CA VAL A 104 -3.62 1.75 2.47
C VAL A 104 -3.54 3.24 2.71
N VAL A 105 -3.24 3.99 1.65
CA VAL A 105 -3.18 5.45 1.70
C VAL A 105 -4.41 6.00 1.00
N VAL A 106 -5.23 6.73 1.76
CA VAL A 106 -6.47 7.30 1.23
C VAL A 106 -6.21 8.64 0.57
N ASN A 107 -6.93 8.91 -0.52
CA ASN A 107 -6.85 10.18 -1.23
C ASN A 107 -8.07 11.02 -0.86
N GLU A 108 -7.88 11.98 0.06
CA GLU A 108 -8.97 12.84 0.54
C GLU A 108 -9.48 13.82 -0.51
N ASP A 109 -8.72 14.04 -1.60
CA ASP A 109 -9.13 14.91 -2.69
C ASP A 109 -10.20 14.27 -3.58
N LEU A 110 -10.41 12.96 -3.48
CA LEU A 110 -11.46 12.28 -4.22
C LEU A 110 -12.80 12.50 -3.52
N MET A 111 -13.83 12.80 -4.31
CA MET A 111 -15.17 13.07 -3.78
C MET A 111 -15.90 11.82 -3.28
N ASP A 112 -15.45 10.65 -3.70
CA ASP A 112 -16.04 9.38 -3.29
C ASP A 112 -15.31 8.84 -2.06
N ASN A 113 -15.96 8.93 -0.90
CA ASN A 113 -15.40 8.49 0.37
C ASN A 113 -15.61 6.99 0.67
N HIS A 114 -16.30 6.26 -0.22
CA HIS A 114 -16.60 4.84 0.05
C HIS A 114 -15.32 4.01 0.16
N GLN A 115 -14.33 4.30 -0.67
CA GLN A 115 -13.06 3.58 -0.61
C GLN A 115 -12.32 3.83 0.70
N SER A 116 -12.35 5.07 1.21
CA SER A 116 -11.70 5.37 2.48
C SER A 116 -12.43 4.73 3.66
N GLU A 117 -13.76 4.61 3.59
CA GLU A 117 -14.54 3.92 4.62
C GLU A 117 -14.20 2.44 4.66
N LEU A 118 -14.05 1.78 3.50
CA LEU A 118 -13.63 0.39 3.43
C LEU A 118 -12.25 0.20 4.05
N ALA A 119 -11.30 1.06 3.70
CA ALA A 119 -9.95 0.99 4.25
C ALA A 119 -9.94 1.14 5.78
N LYS A 120 -10.71 2.10 6.30
CA LYS A 120 -10.82 2.32 7.75
C LYS A 120 -11.42 1.11 8.47
N GLU A 121 -12.46 0.52 7.89
CA GLU A 121 -13.10 -0.66 8.49
C GLU A 121 -12.14 -1.84 8.54
N LEU A 122 -11.40 -2.08 7.47
CA LEU A 122 -10.40 -3.15 7.45
C LEU A 122 -9.25 -2.88 8.41
N ALA A 123 -8.87 -1.60 8.59
CA ALA A 123 -7.87 -1.21 9.57
C ALA A 123 -8.38 -1.44 11.00
N ASP A 124 -9.65 -1.13 11.28
CA ASP A 124 -10.26 -1.39 12.58
C ASP A 124 -10.29 -2.89 12.90
N ARG A 125 -10.42 -3.74 11.87
CA ARG A 125 -10.35 -5.19 12.00
C ARG A 125 -8.91 -5.71 12.04
N LYS A 126 -7.92 -4.83 11.96
CA LYS A 126 -6.49 -5.14 12.05
C LYS A 126 -5.95 -5.97 10.88
N HIS A 127 -6.60 -5.87 9.72
CA HIS A 127 -6.12 -6.54 8.52
C HIS A 127 -5.08 -5.72 7.76
N LEU A 128 -5.07 -4.41 7.97
CA LEU A 128 -4.14 -3.49 7.30
C LEU A 128 -3.94 -2.24 8.15
N PHE A 129 -3.01 -1.38 7.73
CA PHE A 129 -2.84 -0.03 8.27
C PHE A 129 -3.43 0.97 7.29
N CYS A 130 -4.06 2.02 7.80
CA CYS A 130 -4.63 3.09 7.00
C CYS A 130 -3.88 4.38 7.28
N ALA A 131 -3.50 5.09 6.22
CA ALA A 131 -2.75 6.35 6.32
C ALA A 131 -3.23 7.35 5.28
N ARG A 132 -2.72 8.56 5.39
CA ARG A 132 -2.83 9.61 4.38
C ARG A 132 -1.41 9.95 3.91
N PRO A 133 -1.24 10.63 2.78
CA PRO A 133 0.11 11.00 2.36
C PRO A 133 0.90 11.74 3.45
N GLN A 134 0.22 12.61 4.21
CA GLN A 134 0.83 13.40 5.27
C GLN A 134 1.22 12.58 6.50
N THR A 135 0.59 11.42 6.72
CA THR A 135 0.83 10.59 7.90
C THR A 135 1.58 9.30 7.57
N LEU A 136 1.96 9.12 6.31
CA LEU A 136 2.60 7.88 5.86
C LEU A 136 3.93 7.63 6.60
N GLN A 137 4.76 8.66 6.75
CA GLN A 137 6.03 8.54 7.49
C GLN A 137 5.80 8.01 8.90
N LYS A 138 4.89 8.63 9.64
CA LYS A 138 4.59 8.22 11.01
C LYS A 138 4.02 6.80 11.05
N THR A 139 3.18 6.44 10.10
CA THR A 139 2.62 5.10 10.03
C THR A 139 3.73 4.05 9.84
N VAL A 140 4.68 4.31 8.95
CA VAL A 140 5.83 3.42 8.76
C VAL A 140 6.64 3.29 10.04
N GLU A 141 6.91 4.43 10.69
CA GLU A 141 7.74 4.45 11.91
C GLU A 141 7.10 3.70 13.07
N THR A 142 5.78 3.77 13.21
CA THR A 142 5.06 3.24 14.37
C THR A 142 4.37 1.90 14.12
N MET A 143 4.27 1.44 12.88
CA MET A 143 3.59 0.19 12.56
C MET A 143 4.26 -0.99 13.25
N ASP A 144 3.42 -1.91 13.74
CA ASP A 144 3.88 -3.20 14.26
C ASP A 144 3.19 -4.29 13.44
N LEU A 145 3.93 -4.94 12.56
CA LEU A 145 3.39 -5.96 11.66
C LEU A 145 2.85 -7.17 12.44
N ASN A 146 3.35 -7.39 13.64
CA ASN A 146 2.88 -8.49 14.49
C ASN A 146 1.46 -8.27 15.00
N ASN A 147 0.97 -7.03 14.96
CA ASN A 147 -0.41 -6.71 15.35
C ASN A 147 -1.42 -6.94 14.22
N LEU A 148 -0.96 -7.20 13.01
CA LEU A 148 -1.86 -7.49 11.89
C LEU A 148 -2.45 -8.89 12.03
N LEU A 149 -3.76 -8.98 11.81
CA LEU A 149 -4.49 -10.24 11.80
C LEU A 149 -4.63 -10.75 10.37
N PRO A 150 -4.44 -12.05 10.14
CA PRO A 150 -4.60 -12.61 8.80
C PRO A 150 -6.01 -12.39 8.26
N TYR A 151 -6.08 -12.06 6.97
CA TYR A 151 -7.35 -12.07 6.25
C TYR A 151 -7.68 -13.52 5.88
N VAL A 152 -8.83 -14.01 6.35
CA VAL A 152 -9.24 -15.40 6.14
C VAL A 152 -10.29 -15.46 5.04
N PRO A 153 -10.01 -16.10 3.89
CA PRO A 153 -11.02 -16.22 2.82
C PRO A 153 -12.32 -16.88 3.24
N GLY A 154 -12.32 -17.67 4.34
CA GLY A 154 -13.54 -18.27 4.88
C GLY A 154 -14.55 -17.25 5.41
N ASP A 155 -14.11 -16.03 5.71
CA ASP A 155 -14.98 -14.91 6.10
C ASP A 155 -15.50 -14.12 4.90
N ALA A 156 -15.41 -14.67 3.70
CA ALA A 156 -15.75 -13.99 2.45
C ALA A 156 -17.17 -13.40 2.48
N LYS A 157 -18.10 -14.08 3.16
CA LYS A 157 -19.48 -13.59 3.26
C LYS A 157 -19.55 -12.24 3.98
N GLN A 158 -18.82 -12.07 5.09
CA GLN A 158 -18.77 -10.80 5.79
C GLN A 158 -18.07 -9.72 4.94
N VAL A 159 -17.02 -10.09 4.25
CA VAL A 159 -16.27 -9.16 3.39
C VAL A 159 -17.12 -8.73 2.21
N VAL A 160 -17.83 -9.66 1.55
CA VAL A 160 -18.71 -9.32 0.43
C VAL A 160 -19.82 -8.37 0.89
N THR A 161 -20.41 -8.62 2.06
CA THR A 161 -21.39 -7.72 2.65
C THR A 161 -20.80 -6.33 2.89
N LEU A 162 -19.59 -6.27 3.41
CA LEU A 162 -18.89 -5.01 3.68
C LEU A 162 -18.62 -4.25 2.37
N VAL A 163 -18.11 -4.93 1.35
CA VAL A 163 -17.84 -4.32 0.04
C VAL A 163 -19.13 -3.79 -0.57
N ASN A 164 -20.20 -4.58 -0.56
CA ASN A 164 -21.49 -4.18 -1.11
C ASN A 164 -22.03 -2.95 -0.37
N LYS A 165 -21.90 -2.91 0.94
CA LYS A 165 -22.34 -1.77 1.75
C LYS A 165 -21.63 -0.49 1.32
N PHE A 166 -20.31 -0.53 1.17
CA PHE A 166 -19.52 0.66 0.85
C PHE A 166 -19.54 1.03 -0.63
N LEU A 167 -19.86 0.08 -1.52
CA LEU A 167 -20.00 0.36 -2.94
C LEU A 167 -21.45 0.67 -3.36
N GLY A 168 -22.39 0.66 -2.41
CA GLY A 168 -23.78 1.01 -2.67
C GLY A 168 -24.62 -0.11 -3.28
N PHE A 169 -24.11 -1.34 -3.30
CA PHE A 169 -24.89 -2.48 -3.77
C PHE A 169 -25.88 -2.96 -2.69
N PRO A 170 -27.05 -3.52 -3.09
CA PRO A 170 -27.97 -4.07 -2.12
C PRO A 170 -27.32 -5.15 -1.27
N VAL A 171 -27.61 -5.12 0.02
CA VAL A 171 -27.15 -6.14 0.95
C VAL A 171 -28.36 -6.99 1.33
N ASP A 172 -28.30 -8.26 0.98
CA ASP A 172 -29.33 -9.22 1.35
C ASP A 172 -29.13 -9.74 2.77
#